data_0559847f7a6457edfc5491502e941b08
#
_entry.id   0559847f7a6457edfc5491502e941b08
#
_cell.length_a   1.000
_cell.length_b   1.000
_cell.length_c   1.000
_cell.angle_alpha   90.00
_cell.angle_beta   90.00
_cell.angle_gamma   90.00
#
_symmetry.space_group_name_H-M   'P 1'
#
loop_
_entity.id
_entity.type
_entity.pdbx_description
1 polymer ?
#
loop_
_entity_poly.entity_id
_entity_poly.type
_entity_poly.pdbx_seq_one_letter_code
_entity_poly.pdbx_strand_id
1 'polypeptide(L)'
;MKISEIITRMCEESGQICFGKPIEPATTRDKLLYGDPDQECTGIAISRFASVEVIRQAARKGCNLIVAHESLFWNHGDHIDWLEQNTAFQKKKQLLDRYGICVWRNHDHLHAGIPAEGPMRDGIFYGVSTLLGWNPYNLDPHATLPQEFLIPECTVEEMTAHLLRCFRLNGVRFIGNPAAKIQHVLIPLHIMGWPGDRDLLDRINRDDIHCLLTMEMVDFTVCEYLRDAAMAGENRCIFAIGHFNLEELGMEYYVRHLSDLLNHRVPVTFIQSGDSYGYLPASGQEVCSFPKVNQFLS
;
A
#
# COMPACT_ATOMS: atom_id res chain seq x y z
N MET A 1 -15.06 16.69 -19.64
CA MET A 1 -14.50 15.36 -20.01
C MET A 1 -15.29 14.31 -19.27
N LYS A 2 -15.85 13.34 -19.98
CA LYS A 2 -16.58 12.25 -19.37
C LYS A 2 -15.67 11.35 -18.51
N ILE A 3 -16.24 10.74 -17.48
CA ILE A 3 -15.52 9.77 -16.63
C ILE A 3 -14.99 8.59 -17.46
N SER A 4 -15.78 8.08 -18.41
CA SER A 4 -15.36 7.02 -19.34
C SER A 4 -14.11 7.37 -20.16
N GLU A 5 -14.00 8.63 -20.61
CA GLU A 5 -12.80 9.11 -21.33
C GLU A 5 -11.55 9.13 -20.43
N ILE A 6 -11.72 9.48 -19.16
CA ILE A 6 -10.64 9.48 -18.18
C ILE A 6 -10.16 8.04 -17.91
N ILE A 7 -11.10 7.11 -17.68
CA ILE A 7 -10.80 5.69 -17.49
C ILE A 7 -10.02 5.14 -18.68
N THR A 8 -10.49 5.40 -19.91
CA THR A 8 -9.80 4.96 -21.14
C THR A 8 -8.35 5.45 -21.16
N ARG A 9 -8.11 6.74 -20.88
CA ARG A 9 -6.76 7.31 -20.86
C ARG A 9 -5.85 6.66 -19.81
N MET A 10 -6.37 6.40 -18.61
CA MET A 10 -5.61 5.71 -17.56
C MET A 10 -5.16 4.32 -18.03
N CYS A 11 -6.06 3.56 -18.66
CA CYS A 11 -5.75 2.23 -19.16
C CYS A 11 -4.77 2.25 -20.35
N GLU A 12 -4.94 3.19 -21.29
CA GLU A 12 -4.09 3.30 -22.48
C GLU A 12 -2.65 3.72 -22.16
N GLU A 13 -2.43 4.57 -21.16
CA GLU A 13 -1.09 5.04 -20.79
C GLU A 13 -0.33 4.03 -19.94
N SER A 14 -1.04 3.16 -19.24
CA SER A 14 -0.45 2.16 -18.36
C SER A 14 0.14 0.97 -19.13
N GLY A 15 1.03 0.23 -18.47
CA GLY A 15 1.51 -1.06 -18.96
C GLY A 15 0.36 -2.05 -19.18
N GLN A 16 0.59 -3.01 -20.07
CA GLN A 16 -0.41 -4.04 -20.42
C GLN A 16 -0.06 -5.42 -19.86
N ILE A 17 1.03 -5.52 -19.07
CA ILE A 17 1.47 -6.77 -18.45
C ILE A 17 1.58 -6.55 -16.94
N CYS A 18 0.70 -7.19 -16.18
CA CYS A 18 0.67 -7.15 -14.73
C CYS A 18 1.23 -8.46 -14.17
N PHE A 19 2.29 -8.39 -13.35
CA PHE A 19 2.97 -9.55 -12.77
C PHE A 19 3.27 -10.67 -13.79
N GLY A 20 3.77 -10.28 -14.97
CA GLY A 20 4.17 -11.21 -16.04
C GLY A 20 3.01 -11.78 -16.86
N LYS A 21 1.77 -11.31 -16.66
CA LYS A 21 0.58 -11.74 -17.41
C LYS A 21 -0.08 -10.56 -18.10
N PRO A 22 -0.56 -10.73 -19.36
CA PRO A 22 -1.36 -9.71 -20.01
C PRO A 22 -2.61 -9.36 -19.19
N ILE A 23 -2.99 -8.08 -19.22
CA ILE A 23 -4.24 -7.62 -18.62
C ILE A 23 -5.38 -7.96 -19.57
N GLU A 24 -6.19 -8.93 -19.17
CA GLU A 24 -7.33 -9.39 -19.98
C GLU A 24 -8.63 -8.80 -19.43
N PRO A 25 -9.50 -8.22 -20.29
CA PRO A 25 -10.76 -7.61 -19.85
C PRO A 25 -11.65 -8.52 -19.01
N ALA A 26 -11.61 -9.84 -19.26
CA ALA A 26 -12.43 -10.82 -18.56
C ALA A 26 -11.95 -11.16 -17.14
N THR A 27 -10.66 -10.93 -16.84
CA THR A 27 -10.04 -11.37 -15.58
C THR A 27 -9.38 -10.23 -14.79
N THR A 28 -9.24 -9.06 -15.39
CA THR A 28 -8.68 -7.91 -14.69
C THR A 28 -9.51 -7.49 -13.49
N ARG A 29 -8.82 -6.98 -12.48
CA ARG A 29 -9.44 -6.33 -11.32
C ARG A 29 -9.92 -4.92 -11.63
N ASP A 30 -9.44 -4.32 -12.72
CA ASP A 30 -9.80 -2.95 -13.12
C ASP A 30 -11.19 -2.93 -13.74
N LYS A 31 -12.10 -2.24 -13.09
CA LYS A 31 -13.48 -2.15 -13.54
C LYS A 31 -14.23 -0.99 -12.88
N LEU A 32 -15.32 -0.61 -13.51
CA LEU A 32 -16.32 0.26 -12.92
C LEU A 32 -17.04 -0.49 -11.80
N LEU A 33 -16.85 -0.07 -10.56
CA LEU A 33 -17.47 -0.70 -9.39
C LEU A 33 -18.82 -0.07 -9.03
N TYR A 34 -19.03 1.20 -9.40
CA TYR A 34 -20.27 1.92 -9.11
C TYR A 34 -20.44 3.16 -9.97
N GLY A 35 -21.69 3.56 -10.20
CA GLY A 35 -22.07 4.84 -10.81
C GLY A 35 -22.12 4.83 -12.33
N ASP A 36 -22.40 5.99 -12.90
CA ASP A 36 -22.53 6.21 -14.34
C ASP A 36 -21.24 6.84 -14.90
N PRO A 37 -20.49 6.15 -15.78
CA PRO A 37 -19.25 6.67 -16.34
C PRO A 37 -19.49 7.71 -17.47
N ASP A 38 -20.70 7.88 -17.95
CA ASP A 38 -21.02 8.81 -19.03
C ASP A 38 -21.27 10.24 -18.57
N GLN A 39 -21.32 10.46 -17.25
CA GLN A 39 -21.41 11.80 -16.68
C GLN A 39 -20.10 12.59 -16.85
N GLU A 40 -20.22 13.93 -16.89
CA GLU A 40 -19.05 14.82 -16.87
C GLU A 40 -18.33 14.72 -15.52
N CYS A 41 -17.00 14.59 -15.58
CA CYS A 41 -16.16 14.57 -14.38
C CYS A 41 -15.96 15.97 -13.83
N THR A 42 -16.36 16.19 -12.59
CA THR A 42 -16.20 17.47 -11.88
C THR A 42 -14.92 17.53 -11.04
N GLY A 43 -14.40 16.39 -10.66
CA GLY A 43 -13.16 16.22 -9.89
C GLY A 43 -12.91 14.75 -9.57
N ILE A 44 -11.65 14.42 -9.37
CA ILE A 44 -11.18 13.06 -9.10
C ILE A 44 -10.59 12.99 -7.69
N ALA A 45 -11.10 12.08 -6.89
CA ALA A 45 -10.50 11.67 -5.63
C ALA A 45 -9.71 10.39 -5.84
N ILE A 46 -8.43 10.39 -5.51
CA ILE A 46 -7.59 9.19 -5.49
C ILE A 46 -7.49 8.70 -4.06
N SER A 47 -7.75 7.43 -3.85
CA SER A 47 -7.65 6.79 -2.55
C SER A 47 -7.35 5.31 -2.74
N ARG A 48 -6.70 4.70 -1.78
CA ARG A 48 -6.48 3.27 -1.85
C ARG A 48 -7.80 2.48 -1.73
N PHE A 49 -8.70 2.91 -0.86
CA PHE A 49 -9.98 2.27 -0.60
C PHE A 49 -11.10 3.31 -0.46
N ALA A 50 -12.17 3.20 -1.25
CA ALA A 50 -13.32 4.08 -1.18
C ALA A 50 -14.16 3.80 0.08
N SER A 51 -13.63 4.15 1.26
CA SER A 51 -14.34 4.05 2.54
C SER A 51 -15.52 5.03 2.61
N VAL A 52 -16.41 4.86 3.58
CA VAL A 52 -17.52 5.80 3.84
C VAL A 52 -17.01 7.23 4.03
N GLU A 53 -15.89 7.39 4.74
CA GLU A 53 -15.32 8.72 4.96
C GLU A 53 -14.66 9.29 3.70
N VAL A 54 -13.98 8.48 2.90
CA VAL A 54 -13.45 8.88 1.59
C VAL A 54 -14.57 9.36 0.68
N ILE A 55 -15.71 8.65 0.60
CA ILE A 55 -16.90 9.06 -0.19
C ILE A 55 -17.41 10.44 0.27
N ARG A 56 -17.51 10.66 1.59
CA ARG A 56 -17.95 11.95 2.15
C ARG A 56 -16.97 13.07 1.82
N GLN A 57 -15.67 12.80 1.92
CA GLN A 57 -14.65 13.81 1.61
C GLN A 57 -14.59 14.12 0.13
N ALA A 58 -14.72 13.11 -0.75
CA ALA A 58 -14.83 13.32 -2.19
C ALA A 58 -16.00 14.25 -2.53
N ALA A 59 -17.18 13.97 -1.96
CA ALA A 59 -18.35 14.84 -2.15
C ALA A 59 -18.11 16.28 -1.66
N ARG A 60 -17.52 16.46 -0.47
CA ARG A 60 -17.17 17.80 0.06
C ARG A 60 -16.19 18.57 -0.83
N LYS A 61 -15.32 17.88 -1.55
CA LYS A 61 -14.34 18.45 -2.48
C LYS A 61 -14.88 18.61 -3.90
N GLY A 62 -16.16 18.26 -4.16
CA GLY A 62 -16.77 18.33 -5.48
C GLY A 62 -16.29 17.26 -6.46
N CYS A 63 -15.68 16.16 -5.96
CA CYS A 63 -15.26 15.04 -6.77
C CYS A 63 -16.44 14.08 -6.99
N ASN A 64 -16.73 13.76 -8.24
CA ASN A 64 -17.73 12.75 -8.60
C ASN A 64 -17.14 11.47 -9.19
N LEU A 65 -15.79 11.37 -9.28
CA LEU A 65 -15.06 10.15 -9.55
C LEU A 65 -14.13 9.83 -8.38
N ILE A 66 -14.21 8.60 -7.87
CA ILE A 66 -13.20 8.03 -6.99
C ILE A 66 -12.43 6.98 -7.79
N VAL A 67 -11.11 7.15 -7.91
CA VAL A 67 -10.19 6.14 -8.40
C VAL A 67 -9.65 5.41 -7.17
N ALA A 68 -10.10 4.18 -6.99
CA ALA A 68 -9.69 3.32 -5.89
C ALA A 68 -8.74 2.23 -6.38
N HIS A 69 -7.85 1.74 -5.52
CA HIS A 69 -6.99 0.61 -5.84
C HIS A 69 -7.67 -0.73 -5.53
N GLU A 70 -8.47 -0.76 -4.49
CA GLU A 70 -9.11 -1.96 -3.99
C GLU A 70 -10.61 -2.04 -4.24
N SER A 71 -11.17 -3.22 -3.95
CA SER A 71 -12.59 -3.51 -4.09
C SER A 71 -13.47 -2.56 -3.27
N LEU A 72 -14.61 -2.17 -3.82
CA LEU A 72 -15.54 -1.25 -3.15
C LEU A 72 -16.29 -1.92 -1.98
N PHE A 73 -16.69 -3.18 -2.13
CA PHE A 73 -17.56 -3.90 -1.19
C PHE A 73 -16.93 -5.19 -0.65
N TRP A 74 -15.69 -5.08 -0.12
CA TRP A 74 -15.03 -6.05 0.78
C TRP A 74 -14.75 -7.45 0.23
N ASN A 75 -14.73 -7.61 -1.09
CA ASN A 75 -14.28 -8.86 -1.71
C ASN A 75 -13.58 -8.61 -3.04
N HIS A 76 -12.54 -9.38 -3.32
CA HIS A 76 -11.70 -9.19 -4.51
C HIS A 76 -12.41 -9.46 -5.84
N GLY A 77 -13.47 -10.28 -5.84
CA GLY A 77 -14.26 -10.56 -7.02
C GLY A 77 -15.31 -9.50 -7.33
N ASP A 78 -15.51 -8.53 -6.43
CA ASP A 78 -16.56 -7.51 -6.50
C ASP A 78 -17.98 -8.07 -6.66
N HIS A 79 -18.23 -9.27 -6.11
CA HIS A 79 -19.55 -9.88 -6.07
C HIS A 79 -20.38 -9.26 -4.95
N ILE A 80 -21.56 -8.76 -5.26
CA ILE A 80 -22.43 -8.02 -4.32
C ILE A 80 -23.81 -8.68 -4.08
N ASP A 81 -24.11 -9.75 -4.76
CA ASP A 81 -25.37 -10.47 -4.70
C ASP A 81 -25.75 -10.94 -3.28
N TRP A 82 -24.74 -11.32 -2.47
CA TRP A 82 -24.91 -11.75 -1.08
C TRP A 82 -25.04 -10.58 -0.08
N LEU A 83 -24.88 -9.34 -0.53
CA LEU A 83 -24.85 -8.13 0.33
C LEU A 83 -26.20 -7.40 0.40
N GLU A 84 -27.24 -7.83 -0.30
CA GLU A 84 -28.51 -7.11 -0.38
C GLU A 84 -29.12 -6.77 0.98
N GLN A 85 -29.00 -7.65 1.96
CA GLN A 85 -29.51 -7.44 3.32
C GLN A 85 -28.46 -6.85 4.28
N ASN A 86 -27.25 -6.55 3.81
CA ASN A 86 -26.18 -6.01 4.65
C ASN A 86 -26.36 -4.50 4.87
N THR A 87 -26.54 -4.09 6.13
CA THR A 87 -26.81 -2.68 6.48
C THR A 87 -25.65 -1.73 6.15
N ALA A 88 -24.40 -2.18 6.25
CA ALA A 88 -23.24 -1.36 5.91
C ALA A 88 -23.16 -1.15 4.40
N PHE A 89 -23.45 -2.20 3.60
CA PHE A 89 -23.55 -2.11 2.15
C PHE A 89 -24.64 -1.10 1.74
N GLN A 90 -25.85 -1.23 2.28
CA GLN A 90 -26.96 -0.33 1.96
C GLN A 90 -26.64 1.13 2.27
N LYS A 91 -26.05 1.40 3.46
CA LYS A 91 -25.66 2.75 3.84
C LYS A 91 -24.56 3.32 2.94
N LYS A 92 -23.58 2.52 2.56
CA LYS A 92 -22.50 2.94 1.67
C LYS A 92 -23.02 3.23 0.27
N LYS A 93 -23.91 2.35 -0.25
CA LYS A 93 -24.59 2.53 -1.53
C LYS A 93 -25.43 3.81 -1.56
N GLN A 94 -26.24 4.05 -0.52
CA GLN A 94 -27.03 5.29 -0.39
C GLN A 94 -26.19 6.57 -0.43
N LEU A 95 -24.96 6.54 0.12
CA LEU A 95 -24.06 7.69 0.04
C LEU A 95 -23.54 7.91 -1.39
N LEU A 96 -23.19 6.84 -2.09
CA LEU A 96 -22.75 6.91 -3.49
C LEU A 96 -23.86 7.45 -4.38
N ASP A 97 -25.10 6.92 -4.23
CA ASP A 97 -26.28 7.40 -4.94
C ASP A 97 -26.57 8.88 -4.64
N ARG A 98 -26.56 9.24 -3.35
CA ARG A 98 -26.86 10.62 -2.90
C ARG A 98 -25.92 11.65 -3.49
N TYR A 99 -24.63 11.30 -3.63
CA TYR A 99 -23.60 12.23 -4.12
C TYR A 99 -23.30 12.06 -5.62
N GLY A 100 -23.95 11.12 -6.31
CA GLY A 100 -23.71 10.85 -7.73
C GLY A 100 -22.25 10.41 -8.01
N ILE A 101 -21.62 9.69 -7.06
CA ILE A 101 -20.22 9.32 -7.16
C ILE A 101 -20.06 8.04 -7.97
N CYS A 102 -19.17 8.11 -8.95
CA CYS A 102 -18.67 6.97 -9.72
C CYS A 102 -17.40 6.43 -9.06
N VAL A 103 -17.22 5.12 -9.03
CA VAL A 103 -16.03 4.47 -8.46
C VAL A 103 -15.42 3.55 -9.52
N TRP A 104 -14.19 3.86 -9.90
CA TRP A 104 -13.34 3.05 -10.76
C TRP A 104 -12.26 2.38 -9.93
N ARG A 105 -12.11 1.04 -10.08
CA ARG A 105 -10.96 0.32 -9.54
C ARG A 105 -9.83 0.33 -10.55
N ASN A 106 -8.68 0.83 -10.15
CA ASN A 106 -7.44 0.87 -10.92
C ASN A 106 -6.35 0.11 -10.16
N HIS A 107 -6.22 -1.17 -10.43
CA HIS A 107 -5.32 -2.08 -9.74
C HIS A 107 -4.25 -2.64 -10.68
N ASP A 108 -4.69 -3.47 -11.65
CA ASP A 108 -3.77 -4.20 -12.53
C ASP A 108 -2.98 -3.26 -13.45
N HIS A 109 -3.60 -2.21 -13.97
CA HIS A 109 -2.91 -1.20 -14.78
C HIS A 109 -1.89 -0.40 -13.97
N LEU A 110 -2.14 -0.10 -12.69
CA LEU A 110 -1.13 0.54 -11.84
C LEU A 110 0.07 -0.37 -11.59
N HIS A 111 -0.17 -1.66 -11.32
CA HIS A 111 0.91 -2.64 -11.16
C HIS A 111 1.62 -3.01 -12.46
N ALA A 112 0.93 -2.93 -13.59
CA ALA A 112 1.56 -3.09 -14.91
C ALA A 112 2.53 -1.95 -15.23
N GLY A 113 2.35 -0.82 -14.56
CA GLY A 113 3.25 0.31 -14.57
C GLY A 113 2.68 1.56 -15.22
N ILE A 114 3.21 2.67 -14.78
CA ILE A 114 3.01 4.00 -15.33
C ILE A 114 4.35 4.56 -15.79
N PRO A 115 4.39 5.48 -16.78
CA PRO A 115 5.63 6.17 -17.13
C PRO A 115 6.19 6.94 -15.94
N ALA A 116 7.41 6.63 -15.53
CA ALA A 116 8.10 7.31 -14.44
C ALA A 116 9.54 7.60 -14.82
N GLU A 117 9.86 8.86 -15.04
CA GLU A 117 11.20 9.32 -15.48
C GLU A 117 11.73 8.59 -16.73
N GLY A 118 10.80 8.16 -17.62
CA GLY A 118 11.06 7.48 -18.87
C GLY A 118 10.62 6.01 -18.91
N PRO A 119 11.11 5.09 -18.07
CA PRO A 119 10.66 3.71 -18.08
C PRO A 119 9.30 3.52 -17.41
N MET A 120 8.65 2.38 -17.72
CA MET A 120 7.44 1.95 -16.98
C MET A 120 7.84 1.43 -15.61
N ARG A 121 7.15 1.91 -14.58
CA ARG A 121 7.35 1.50 -13.18
C ARG A 121 6.00 1.14 -12.56
N ASP A 122 5.98 0.13 -11.72
CA ASP A 122 4.82 -0.17 -10.87
C ASP A 122 4.39 1.09 -10.12
N GLY A 123 3.19 1.59 -10.43
CA GLY A 123 2.74 2.90 -9.94
C GLY A 123 2.58 2.95 -8.42
N ILE A 124 2.33 1.79 -7.79
CA ILE A 124 2.20 1.68 -6.34
C ILE A 124 3.58 1.67 -5.68
N PHE A 125 4.44 0.70 -6.00
CA PHE A 125 5.71 0.52 -5.28
C PHE A 125 6.77 1.54 -5.65
N TYR A 126 6.78 2.04 -6.88
CA TYR A 126 7.61 3.18 -7.24
C TYR A 126 7.14 4.45 -6.51
N GLY A 127 5.83 4.64 -6.36
CA GLY A 127 5.28 5.71 -5.54
C GLY A 127 5.67 5.60 -4.07
N VAL A 128 5.58 4.39 -3.50
CA VAL A 128 6.03 4.11 -2.13
C VAL A 128 7.50 4.46 -1.95
N SER A 129 8.40 3.92 -2.80
CA SER A 129 9.84 4.19 -2.70
C SER A 129 10.18 5.66 -2.92
N THR A 130 9.44 6.36 -3.80
CA THR A 130 9.59 7.80 -4.02
C THR A 130 9.25 8.61 -2.77
N LEU A 131 8.09 8.35 -2.16
CA LEU A 131 7.62 9.10 -0.99
C LEU A 131 8.36 8.73 0.30
N LEU A 132 8.96 7.53 0.36
CA LEU A 132 9.93 7.17 1.41
C LEU A 132 11.31 7.81 1.20
N GLY A 133 11.59 8.39 0.02
CA GLY A 133 12.90 8.93 -0.33
C GLY A 133 13.93 7.84 -0.64
N TRP A 134 13.51 6.65 -1.04
CA TRP A 134 14.40 5.48 -1.18
C TRP A 134 14.83 5.19 -2.63
N ASN A 135 14.27 5.86 -3.63
CA ASN A 135 14.67 5.62 -5.04
C ASN A 135 16.18 5.69 -5.30
N PRO A 136 16.95 6.62 -4.71
CA PRO A 136 18.42 6.66 -4.90
C PRO A 136 19.15 5.45 -4.33
N TYR A 137 18.51 4.67 -3.48
CA TYR A 137 19.08 3.53 -2.75
C TYR A 137 18.56 2.18 -3.26
N ASN A 138 17.77 2.20 -4.35
CA ASN A 138 17.24 0.98 -4.95
C ASN A 138 18.38 0.16 -5.56
N LEU A 139 18.50 -1.12 -5.16
CA LEU A 139 19.56 -2.01 -5.63
C LEU A 139 19.37 -2.44 -7.08
N ASP A 140 18.15 -2.44 -7.59
CA ASP A 140 17.86 -2.62 -9.01
C ASP A 140 17.12 -1.38 -9.58
N PRO A 141 17.86 -0.37 -10.05
CA PRO A 141 17.25 0.84 -10.62
C PRO A 141 16.40 0.58 -11.88
N HIS A 142 16.53 -0.60 -12.49
CA HIS A 142 15.79 -0.99 -13.69
C HIS A 142 14.55 -1.86 -13.38
N ALA A 143 14.38 -2.33 -12.15
CA ALA A 143 13.20 -3.10 -11.77
C ALA A 143 11.92 -2.30 -11.97
N THR A 144 10.93 -2.91 -12.62
CA THR A 144 9.58 -2.33 -12.70
C THR A 144 8.99 -2.18 -11.31
N LEU A 145 9.19 -3.18 -10.45
CA LEU A 145 8.74 -3.23 -9.07
C LEU A 145 9.95 -3.06 -8.13
N PRO A 146 10.20 -1.87 -7.58
CA PRO A 146 11.29 -1.65 -6.63
C PRO A 146 10.97 -2.27 -5.28
N GLN A 147 11.82 -3.19 -4.81
CA GLN A 147 11.58 -3.92 -3.57
C GLN A 147 12.77 -3.96 -2.61
N GLU A 148 13.99 -3.66 -3.08
CA GLU A 148 15.21 -3.87 -2.30
C GLU A 148 16.09 -2.62 -2.31
N PHE A 149 16.51 -2.18 -1.12
CA PHE A 149 17.13 -0.88 -0.94
C PHE A 149 18.31 -0.96 0.03
N LEU A 150 19.41 -0.30 -0.31
CA LEU A 150 20.54 -0.08 0.59
C LEU A 150 20.51 1.38 1.07
N ILE A 151 19.71 1.65 2.08
CA ILE A 151 19.49 2.99 2.63
C ILE A 151 20.68 3.41 3.53
N PRO A 152 20.85 4.72 3.85
CA PRO A 152 21.77 5.13 4.90
C PRO A 152 21.47 4.41 6.22
N GLU A 153 22.52 3.98 6.92
CA GLU A 153 22.38 3.30 8.20
C GLU A 153 21.54 4.12 9.19
N CYS A 154 20.57 3.48 9.81
CA CYS A 154 19.76 4.06 10.88
C CYS A 154 19.39 2.99 11.92
N THR A 155 18.86 3.40 13.05
CA THR A 155 18.31 2.47 14.06
C THR A 155 16.88 2.06 13.67
N VAL A 156 16.42 0.92 14.22
CA VAL A 156 15.02 0.50 14.12
C VAL A 156 14.06 1.56 14.67
N GLU A 157 14.46 2.27 15.74
CA GLU A 157 13.66 3.39 16.29
C GLU A 157 13.57 4.57 15.32
N GLU A 158 14.69 4.98 14.69
CA GLU A 158 14.70 6.04 13.67
C GLU A 158 13.88 5.66 12.45
N MET A 159 13.98 4.39 11.99
CA MET A 159 13.12 3.85 10.94
C MET A 159 11.66 3.89 11.33
N THR A 160 11.30 3.49 12.56
CA THR A 160 9.92 3.58 13.07
C THR A 160 9.39 5.01 12.94
N ALA A 161 10.14 5.99 13.41
CA ALA A 161 9.74 7.40 13.33
C ALA A 161 9.57 7.88 11.87
N HIS A 162 10.44 7.42 10.96
CA HIS A 162 10.35 7.71 9.53
C HIS A 162 9.07 7.12 8.92
N LEU A 163 8.81 5.83 9.16
CA LEU A 163 7.64 5.13 8.63
C LEU A 163 6.32 5.73 9.15
N LEU A 164 6.21 5.98 10.47
CA LEU A 164 5.03 6.60 11.06
C LEU A 164 4.72 7.96 10.44
N ARG A 165 5.75 8.77 10.18
CA ARG A 165 5.60 10.08 9.54
C ARG A 165 5.18 9.97 8.08
N CYS A 166 5.86 9.12 7.28
CA CYS A 166 5.58 8.99 5.84
C CYS A 166 4.21 8.39 5.58
N PHE A 167 3.86 7.32 6.29
CA PHE A 167 2.56 6.66 6.14
C PHE A 167 1.44 7.33 6.94
N ARG A 168 1.75 8.31 7.80
CA ARG A 168 0.78 8.99 8.69
C ARG A 168 0.00 7.99 9.56
N LEU A 169 0.72 7.04 10.17
CA LEU A 169 0.15 6.00 11.01
C LEU A 169 0.13 6.43 12.48
N ASN A 170 -0.84 5.87 13.23
CA ASN A 170 -0.98 6.05 14.67
C ASN A 170 -0.04 5.13 15.48
N GLY A 171 0.53 4.11 14.83
CA GLY A 171 1.45 3.15 15.39
C GLY A 171 1.88 2.12 14.36
N VAL A 172 2.87 1.31 14.66
CA VAL A 172 3.31 0.20 13.81
C VAL A 172 3.74 -0.98 14.68
N ARG A 173 3.39 -2.19 14.25
CA ARG A 173 3.92 -3.42 14.87
C ARG A 173 5.26 -3.75 14.26
N PHE A 174 6.23 -4.09 15.10
CA PHE A 174 7.54 -4.54 14.64
C PHE A 174 8.11 -5.66 15.54
N ILE A 175 9.04 -6.42 14.98
CA ILE A 175 9.91 -7.36 15.68
C ILE A 175 11.33 -6.88 15.45
N GLY A 176 12.16 -6.84 16.48
CA GLY A 176 13.55 -6.39 16.39
C GLY A 176 13.96 -5.63 17.64
N ASN A 177 15.24 -5.36 17.78
CA ASN A 177 15.76 -4.48 18.83
C ASN A 177 15.68 -3.02 18.35
N PRO A 178 15.04 -2.08 19.08
CA PRO A 178 14.96 -0.67 18.68
C PRO A 178 16.30 0.00 18.41
N ALA A 179 17.38 -0.42 19.09
CA ALA A 179 18.72 0.11 18.92
C ALA A 179 19.54 -0.56 17.81
N ALA A 180 19.03 -1.63 17.18
CA ALA A 180 19.73 -2.34 16.11
C ALA A 180 19.96 -1.42 14.90
N LYS A 181 21.13 -1.54 14.29
CA LYS A 181 21.54 -0.79 13.10
C LYS A 181 21.09 -1.51 11.84
N ILE A 182 20.37 -0.84 10.99
CA ILE A 182 19.82 -1.39 9.75
C ILE A 182 20.14 -0.48 8.56
N GLN A 183 20.36 -1.08 7.39
CA GLN A 183 20.57 -0.34 6.13
C GLN A 183 20.02 -1.14 4.91
N HIS A 184 19.99 -2.47 4.96
CA HIS A 184 19.49 -3.29 3.86
C HIS A 184 18.03 -3.63 4.11
N VAL A 185 17.15 -3.08 3.29
CA VAL A 185 15.69 -3.18 3.44
C VAL A 185 15.09 -3.95 2.26
N LEU A 186 14.23 -4.90 2.54
CA LEU A 186 13.45 -5.64 1.54
C LEU A 186 11.94 -5.47 1.81
N ILE A 187 11.18 -5.25 0.75
CA ILE A 187 9.70 -5.29 0.75
C ILE A 187 9.26 -6.63 0.13
N PRO A 188 9.06 -7.69 0.95
CA PRO A 188 8.73 -9.02 0.43
C PRO A 188 7.26 -9.18 0.04
N LEU A 189 6.45 -8.13 0.13
CA LEU A 189 5.00 -8.08 -0.05
C LEU A 189 4.26 -8.83 1.06
N HIS A 190 4.00 -10.12 0.88
CA HIS A 190 3.20 -10.95 1.78
C HIS A 190 4.06 -11.98 2.50
N ILE A 191 3.83 -12.14 3.81
CA ILE A 191 4.40 -13.22 4.64
C ILE A 191 3.22 -13.98 5.22
N MET A 192 2.93 -15.14 4.64
CA MET A 192 1.69 -15.88 4.88
C MET A 192 1.88 -17.25 5.53
N GLY A 193 3.11 -17.59 5.94
CA GLY A 193 3.43 -18.92 6.49
C GLY A 193 3.42 -20.04 5.45
N TRP A 194 3.62 -19.70 4.18
CA TRP A 194 3.64 -20.66 3.08
C TRP A 194 5.01 -21.31 2.91
N PRO A 195 5.12 -22.40 2.13
CA PRO A 195 6.42 -23.00 1.85
C PRO A 195 7.48 -22.02 1.29
N GLY A 196 7.06 -20.96 0.58
CA GLY A 196 7.95 -19.90 0.09
C GLY A 196 8.60 -19.05 1.18
N ASP A 197 8.10 -19.07 2.41
CA ASP A 197 8.72 -18.37 3.54
C ASP A 197 10.12 -18.93 3.85
N ARG A 198 10.37 -20.21 3.55
CA ARG A 198 11.70 -20.81 3.68
C ARG A 198 12.73 -20.12 2.77
N ASP A 199 12.37 -19.89 1.52
CA ASP A 199 13.27 -19.23 0.56
C ASP A 199 13.56 -17.78 1.01
N LEU A 200 12.58 -17.13 1.63
CA LEU A 200 12.77 -15.80 2.23
C LEU A 200 13.73 -15.85 3.42
N LEU A 201 13.62 -16.85 4.31
CA LEU A 201 14.57 -17.04 5.42
C LEU A 201 15.99 -17.25 4.91
N ASP A 202 16.17 -18.13 3.92
CA ASP A 202 17.48 -18.40 3.31
C ASP A 202 18.04 -17.13 2.66
N ARG A 203 17.20 -16.31 2.02
CA ARG A 203 17.58 -15.04 1.41
C ARG A 203 18.00 -14.02 2.46
N ILE A 204 17.24 -13.85 3.53
CA ILE A 204 17.55 -12.91 4.63
C ILE A 204 18.96 -13.15 5.15
N ASN A 205 19.32 -14.43 5.36
CA ASN A 205 20.63 -14.79 5.87
C ASN A 205 21.75 -14.65 4.82
N ARG A 206 21.51 -15.12 3.59
CA ARG A 206 22.51 -15.11 2.51
C ARG A 206 22.89 -13.71 2.07
N ASP A 207 21.87 -12.82 1.92
CA ASP A 207 22.02 -11.48 1.33
C ASP A 207 22.17 -10.41 2.44
N ASP A 208 22.26 -10.82 3.70
CA ASP A 208 22.38 -9.95 4.88
C ASP A 208 21.30 -8.86 4.93
N ILE A 209 20.04 -9.25 4.77
CA ILE A 209 18.90 -8.33 4.82
C ILE A 209 18.59 -7.98 6.28
N HIS A 210 18.69 -6.72 6.64
CA HIS A 210 18.48 -6.25 8.00
C HIS A 210 17.01 -5.99 8.35
N CYS A 211 16.21 -5.52 7.39
CA CYS A 211 14.86 -5.04 7.64
C CYS A 211 13.87 -5.53 6.59
N LEU A 212 12.76 -6.09 7.04
CA LEU A 212 11.61 -6.35 6.18
C LEU A 212 10.51 -5.30 6.41
N LEU A 213 9.95 -4.78 5.32
CA LEU A 213 8.77 -3.93 5.33
C LEU A 213 7.63 -4.68 4.63
N THR A 214 6.67 -5.21 5.38
CA THR A 214 5.67 -6.14 4.84
C THR A 214 4.24 -5.59 4.84
N MET A 215 3.46 -6.07 3.89
CA MET A 215 2.03 -5.83 3.76
C MET A 215 1.25 -6.68 4.76
N GLU A 216 1.19 -7.99 4.54
CA GLU A 216 0.64 -8.96 5.49
C GLU A 216 1.73 -9.77 6.13
N MET A 217 1.45 -10.16 7.38
CA MET A 217 2.36 -10.92 8.19
C MET A 217 1.59 -11.85 9.12
N VAL A 218 1.80 -13.16 8.96
CA VAL A 218 1.47 -14.13 10.02
C VAL A 218 2.62 -14.18 11.03
N ASP A 219 2.32 -14.43 12.29
CA ASP A 219 3.27 -14.32 13.41
C ASP A 219 4.03 -15.62 13.73
N PHE A 220 4.20 -16.48 12.72
CA PHE A 220 5.07 -17.67 12.76
C PHE A 220 6.05 -17.67 11.58
N THR A 221 6.88 -18.68 11.41
CA THR A 221 7.94 -18.81 10.40
C THR A 221 8.91 -17.62 10.38
N VAL A 222 8.80 -16.70 9.43
CA VAL A 222 9.71 -15.55 9.28
C VAL A 222 9.72 -14.66 10.53
N CYS A 223 8.59 -14.49 11.19
CA CYS A 223 8.49 -13.66 12.40
C CYS A 223 9.19 -14.31 13.59
N GLU A 224 9.04 -15.62 13.78
CA GLU A 224 9.75 -16.39 14.82
C GLU A 224 11.25 -16.35 14.58
N TYR A 225 11.69 -16.58 13.32
CA TYR A 225 13.10 -16.49 12.95
C TYR A 225 13.70 -15.11 13.26
N LEU A 226 13.06 -14.03 12.80
CA LEU A 226 13.55 -12.67 13.04
C LEU A 226 13.57 -12.29 14.51
N ARG A 227 12.60 -12.81 15.29
CA ARG A 227 12.57 -12.62 16.74
C ARG A 227 13.77 -13.30 17.39
N ASP A 228 14.04 -14.56 17.04
CA ASP A 228 15.18 -15.30 17.59
C ASP A 228 16.50 -14.68 17.16
N ALA A 229 16.66 -14.28 15.89
CA ALA A 229 17.83 -13.60 15.38
C ALA A 229 18.11 -12.29 16.16
N ALA A 230 17.09 -11.47 16.37
CA ALA A 230 17.21 -10.25 17.15
C ALA A 230 17.55 -10.52 18.63
N MET A 231 16.99 -11.59 19.24
CA MET A 231 17.33 -12.00 20.60
C MET A 231 18.75 -12.60 20.70
N ALA A 232 19.26 -13.19 19.61
CA ALA A 232 20.65 -13.64 19.49
C ALA A 232 21.64 -12.50 19.25
N GLY A 233 21.17 -11.27 19.11
CA GLY A 233 22.00 -10.07 18.93
C GLY A 233 22.25 -9.68 17.48
N GLU A 234 21.55 -10.28 16.52
CA GLU A 234 21.63 -9.89 15.12
C GLU A 234 20.82 -8.60 14.85
N ASN A 235 21.30 -7.80 13.90
CA ASN A 235 20.61 -6.58 13.45
C ASN A 235 19.47 -6.93 12.47
N ARG A 236 18.44 -7.59 12.97
CA ARG A 236 17.28 -8.02 12.18
C ARG A 236 16.00 -7.41 12.72
N CYS A 237 15.13 -6.97 11.81
CA CYS A 237 13.80 -6.47 12.18
C CYS A 237 12.79 -6.69 11.06
N ILE A 238 11.50 -6.59 11.42
CA ILE A 238 10.39 -6.55 10.48
C ILE A 238 9.35 -5.55 10.97
N PHE A 239 8.80 -4.76 10.04
CA PHE A 239 7.69 -3.85 10.26
C PHE A 239 6.45 -4.36 9.52
N ALA A 240 5.35 -4.54 10.24
CA ALA A 240 4.04 -4.82 9.68
C ALA A 240 3.30 -3.51 9.42
N ILE A 241 3.46 -2.95 8.23
CA ILE A 241 2.78 -1.71 7.82
C ILE A 241 1.30 -1.95 7.59
N GLY A 242 0.96 -3.12 7.06
CA GLY A 242 -0.37 -3.48 6.60
C GLY A 242 -0.57 -3.17 5.11
N HIS A 243 -1.28 -4.04 4.44
CA HIS A 243 -1.53 -3.96 2.99
C HIS A 243 -2.06 -2.58 2.59
N PHE A 244 -3.11 -2.14 3.28
CA PHE A 244 -3.77 -0.87 3.00
C PHE A 244 -2.85 0.32 3.17
N ASN A 245 -2.13 0.33 4.26
CA ASN A 245 -1.27 1.44 4.60
C ASN A 245 -0.08 1.54 3.65
N LEU A 246 0.52 0.39 3.27
CA LEU A 246 1.69 0.39 2.39
C LEU A 246 1.34 0.96 1.01
N GLU A 247 0.26 0.50 0.38
CA GLU A 247 -0.14 0.92 -0.96
C GLU A 247 -0.66 2.36 -1.03
N GLU A 248 -1.07 2.92 0.10
CA GLU A 248 -1.66 4.27 0.13
C GLU A 248 -0.69 5.35 -0.34
N LEU A 249 0.62 5.22 -0.08
CA LEU A 249 1.63 6.14 -0.61
C LEU A 249 1.72 6.06 -2.14
N GLY A 250 1.59 4.89 -2.73
CA GLY A 250 1.53 4.73 -4.19
C GLY A 250 0.35 5.49 -4.78
N MET A 251 -0.82 5.41 -4.15
CA MET A 251 -2.00 6.16 -4.57
C MET A 251 -1.83 7.67 -4.41
N GLU A 252 -1.13 8.13 -3.39
CA GLU A 252 -0.79 9.55 -3.23
C GLU A 252 0.15 10.03 -4.34
N TYR A 253 1.17 9.24 -4.65
CA TYR A 253 2.09 9.53 -5.76
C TYR A 253 1.36 9.62 -7.11
N TYR A 254 0.40 8.74 -7.35
CA TYR A 254 -0.38 8.68 -8.60
C TYR A 254 -1.18 9.95 -8.88
N VAL A 255 -1.49 10.78 -7.89
CA VAL A 255 -2.20 12.06 -8.06
C VAL A 255 -1.52 12.96 -9.08
N ARG A 256 -0.20 13.13 -8.94
CA ARG A 256 0.57 13.98 -9.86
C ARG A 256 0.53 13.41 -11.27
N HIS A 257 0.79 12.11 -11.40
CA HIS A 257 0.79 11.44 -12.69
C HIS A 257 -0.56 11.58 -13.41
N LEU A 258 -1.68 11.31 -12.73
CA LEU A 258 -3.00 11.45 -13.33
C LEU A 258 -3.34 12.91 -13.67
N SER A 259 -2.94 13.85 -12.83
CA SER A 259 -3.13 15.28 -13.12
C SER A 259 -2.41 15.71 -14.41
N ASP A 260 -1.16 15.27 -14.57
CA ASP A 260 -0.34 15.55 -15.77
C ASP A 260 -0.93 14.87 -17.01
N LEU A 261 -1.35 13.60 -16.92
CA LEU A 261 -2.04 12.84 -17.98
C LEU A 261 -3.29 13.57 -18.47
N LEU A 262 -4.03 14.18 -17.57
CA LEU A 262 -5.24 14.92 -17.91
C LEU A 262 -4.96 16.38 -18.31
N ASN A 263 -3.68 16.80 -18.41
CA ASN A 263 -3.28 18.18 -18.69
C ASN A 263 -3.95 19.18 -17.74
N HIS A 264 -4.12 18.83 -16.46
CA HIS A 264 -4.75 19.62 -15.40
C HIS A 264 -6.18 20.10 -15.71
N ARG A 265 -6.90 19.44 -16.64
CA ARG A 265 -8.26 19.82 -17.04
C ARG A 265 -9.32 19.48 -16.03
N VAL A 266 -9.04 18.50 -15.15
CA VAL A 266 -9.93 18.05 -14.08
C VAL A 266 -9.12 18.10 -12.78
N PRO A 267 -9.67 18.65 -11.69
CA PRO A 267 -9.00 18.63 -10.39
C PRO A 267 -8.77 17.17 -9.90
N VAL A 268 -7.55 16.83 -9.51
CA VAL A 268 -7.20 15.55 -8.93
C VAL A 268 -6.71 15.77 -7.51
N THR A 269 -7.23 15.03 -6.54
CA THR A 269 -6.89 15.19 -5.13
C THR A 269 -6.69 13.83 -4.46
N PHE A 270 -5.70 13.73 -3.58
CA PHE A 270 -5.56 12.58 -2.71
C PHE A 270 -6.50 12.70 -1.51
N ILE A 271 -7.16 11.59 -1.17
CA ILE A 271 -7.90 11.44 0.07
C ILE A 271 -7.43 10.17 0.75
N GLN A 272 -6.72 10.34 1.87
CA GLN A 272 -6.23 9.21 2.64
C GLN A 272 -7.41 8.40 3.18
N SER A 273 -7.37 7.08 3.01
CA SER A 273 -8.37 6.17 3.59
C SER A 273 -8.20 6.02 5.11
N GLY A 274 -7.01 6.36 5.60
CA GLY A 274 -6.64 6.40 7.01
C GLY A 274 -6.02 5.09 7.51
N ASP A 275 -5.36 5.16 8.68
CA ASP A 275 -4.83 3.97 9.34
C ASP A 275 -5.97 2.98 9.63
N SER A 276 -5.79 1.74 9.18
CA SER A 276 -6.80 0.68 9.37
C SER A 276 -6.94 0.25 10.83
N TYR A 277 -5.96 0.58 11.67
CA TYR A 277 -5.90 0.16 13.07
C TYR A 277 -5.93 1.33 14.05
N GLY A 278 -6.67 1.16 15.11
CA GLY A 278 -6.52 1.97 16.31
C GLY A 278 -5.57 1.30 17.29
N TYR A 279 -4.88 2.09 18.11
CA TYR A 279 -3.91 1.59 19.08
C TYR A 279 -4.32 2.01 20.49
N LEU A 280 -4.49 1.01 21.37
CA LEU A 280 -4.74 1.24 22.79
C LEU A 280 -3.48 0.84 23.56
N PRO A 281 -2.70 1.80 24.10
CA PRO A 281 -1.53 1.48 24.88
C PRO A 281 -1.92 0.80 26.19
N ALA A 282 -1.12 -0.15 26.65
CA ALA A 282 -1.28 -0.72 27.97
C ALA A 282 -1.07 0.38 29.03
N SER A 283 -2.04 0.58 29.92
CA SER A 283 -1.93 1.58 30.97
C SER A 283 -0.80 1.22 31.94
N GLY A 284 0.22 2.09 32.02
CA GLY A 284 1.24 2.05 33.08
C GLY A 284 2.45 1.15 32.82
N GLN A 285 2.66 0.63 31.62
CA GLN A 285 3.88 -0.12 31.28
C GLN A 285 4.70 0.62 30.21
N GLU A 286 6.00 0.77 30.44
CA GLU A 286 6.94 0.98 29.34
C GLU A 286 6.83 -0.20 28.38
N VAL A 287 6.50 0.04 27.12
CA VAL A 287 6.39 -1.00 26.08
C VAL A 287 7.82 -1.39 25.66
N CYS A 288 8.52 -2.14 26.50
CA CYS A 288 9.78 -2.77 26.11
C CYS A 288 9.48 -4.24 25.77
N SER A 289 9.46 -4.56 24.49
CA SER A 289 9.15 -5.91 23.99
C SER A 289 10.31 -6.89 24.11
N PHE A 290 11.52 -6.45 24.56
CA PHE A 290 12.68 -7.30 24.71
C PHE A 290 13.17 -7.36 26.16
N PRO A 291 13.38 -8.55 26.73
CA PRO A 291 14.14 -8.70 27.96
C PRO A 291 15.54 -8.15 27.75
N LYS A 292 16.04 -7.34 28.68
CA LYS A 292 17.42 -6.89 28.65
C LYS A 292 18.34 -8.12 28.63
N VAL A 293 19.18 -8.19 27.63
CA VAL A 293 20.07 -9.35 27.33
C VAL A 293 20.95 -9.81 28.53
N ASN A 294 21.06 -9.01 29.58
CA ASN A 294 21.92 -9.27 30.75
C ASN A 294 21.31 -10.20 31.82
N GLN A 295 20.16 -10.81 31.61
CA GLN A 295 19.56 -11.70 32.63
C GLN A 295 19.67 -13.20 32.34
N PHE A 296 20.28 -13.60 31.25
CA PHE A 296 20.41 -15.04 30.87
C PHE A 296 21.84 -15.57 30.77
N LEU A 297 22.84 -14.82 31.27
CA LEU A 297 24.24 -15.26 31.35
C LEU A 297 24.69 -15.45 32.83
N SER A 298 23.84 -15.99 33.66
CA SER A 298 24.24 -16.47 35.00
C SER A 298 23.82 -17.91 35.20
#